data_f34e079cf4a256537d805471cf3b04ef
#
_entry.id   f34e079cf4a256537d805471cf3b04ef
#
_cell.length_a   1.000
_cell.length_b   1.000
_cell.length_c   1.000
_cell.angle_alpha   90.00
_cell.angle_beta   90.00
_cell.angle_gamma   90.00
#
_symmetry.space_group_name_H-M   'P 1'
#
loop_
_entity.id
_entity.type
_entity.pdbx_description
1 polymer ?
#
loop_
_entity_poly.entity_id
_entity_poly.type
_entity_poly.pdbx_seq_one_letter_code
_entity_poly.pdbx_strand_id
1 'polypeptide(L)'
;MKVVKTASAGTLESNDVLVTVEPGEGIKLDIESVVYQQFGQAIRATVMDTLAALDVTDATLHLNDRGALDCTIAARVETAARRAGEGV
;
A
#
# COMPACT_ATOMS: atom_id res chain seq x y z
N MET A 1 14.15 3.60 1.81
CA MET A 1 14.01 2.23 2.37
C MET A 1 13.93 1.25 1.22
N LYS A 2 14.54 0.08 1.36
CA LYS A 2 14.51 -0.94 0.31
C LYS A 2 13.61 -2.10 0.73
N VAL A 3 12.68 -2.48 -0.16
CA VAL A 3 11.82 -3.64 0.05
C VAL A 3 12.60 -4.90 -0.33
N VAL A 4 12.73 -5.82 0.61
CA VAL A 4 13.56 -7.03 0.44
C VAL A 4 12.78 -8.34 0.56
N LYS A 5 11.56 -8.29 1.06
CA LYS A 5 10.71 -9.47 1.22
C LYS A 5 9.25 -9.08 1.08
N THR A 6 8.37 -10.07 1.01
CA THR A 6 6.93 -9.86 0.95
C THR A 6 6.37 -9.74 2.36
N ALA A 7 5.53 -8.73 2.58
CA ALA A 7 4.84 -8.52 3.85
C ALA A 7 3.49 -7.88 3.60
N SER A 8 2.61 -7.96 4.58
CA SER A 8 1.29 -7.38 4.47
C SER A 8 0.84 -6.73 5.77
N ALA A 9 -0.19 -5.89 5.67
CA ALA A 9 -0.83 -5.23 6.79
C ALA A 9 -2.29 -4.95 6.43
N GLY A 10 -3.14 -4.90 7.45
CA GLY A 10 -4.54 -4.60 7.28
C GLY A 10 -5.40 -5.84 7.20
N THR A 11 -6.68 -5.65 6.86
CA THR A 11 -7.68 -6.71 6.80
C THR A 11 -8.63 -6.49 5.63
N LEU A 12 -9.50 -7.48 5.40
CA LEU A 12 -10.57 -7.39 4.41
C LEU A 12 -11.91 -6.96 5.03
N GLU A 13 -11.90 -6.50 6.26
CA GLU A 13 -13.10 -6.02 6.92
C GLU A 13 -13.58 -4.68 6.34
N SER A 14 -14.86 -4.37 6.56
CA SER A 14 -15.42 -3.09 6.13
C SER A 14 -14.62 -1.92 6.66
N ASN A 15 -14.41 -0.91 5.82
CA ASN A 15 -13.68 0.32 6.13
C ASN A 15 -12.19 0.10 6.42
N ASP A 16 -11.65 -1.04 6.04
CA ASP A 16 -10.21 -1.33 6.12
C ASP A 16 -9.66 -1.61 4.73
N VAL A 17 -8.36 -1.84 4.66
CA VAL A 17 -7.66 -2.20 3.44
C VAL A 17 -6.60 -3.25 3.78
N LEU A 18 -6.50 -4.27 2.92
CA LEU A 18 -5.39 -5.23 3.01
C LEU A 18 -4.33 -4.82 2.00
N VAL A 19 -3.13 -4.57 2.47
CA VAL A 19 -2.00 -4.16 1.65
C VAL A 19 -0.94 -5.24 1.69
N THR A 20 -0.50 -5.68 0.52
CA THR A 20 0.64 -6.59 0.39
C THR A 20 1.73 -5.88 -0.41
N VAL A 21 2.94 -5.89 0.12
CA VAL A 21 4.11 -5.28 -0.51
C VAL A 21 5.11 -6.39 -0.82
N GLU A 22 5.65 -6.38 -2.02
CA GLU A 22 6.68 -7.33 -2.43
C GLU A 22 7.77 -6.63 -3.23
N PRO A 23 8.99 -7.20 -3.31
CA PRO A 23 10.06 -6.61 -4.12
C PRO A 23 9.64 -6.52 -5.59
N GLY A 24 10.11 -5.47 -6.27
CA GLY A 24 9.81 -5.27 -7.69
C GLY A 24 10.77 -4.27 -8.27
N GLU A 25 10.62 -3.99 -9.56
CA GLU A 25 11.39 -2.96 -10.28
C GLU A 25 10.48 -1.78 -10.57
N GLY A 26 10.84 -0.60 -10.06
CA GLY A 26 9.97 0.56 -10.08
C GLY A 26 8.76 0.33 -9.17
N ILE A 27 7.78 1.22 -9.23
CA ILE A 27 6.56 1.08 -8.45
C ILE A 27 5.45 0.54 -9.34
N LYS A 28 4.86 -0.58 -8.94
CA LYS A 28 3.68 -1.15 -9.58
C LYS A 28 2.57 -1.26 -8.53
N LEU A 29 1.40 -0.75 -8.87
CA LEU A 29 0.23 -0.76 -7.98
C LEU A 29 -0.90 -1.54 -8.64
N ASP A 30 -1.41 -2.53 -7.92
CA ASP A 30 -2.61 -3.27 -8.27
C ASP A 30 -3.64 -2.97 -7.19
N ILE A 31 -4.67 -2.21 -7.53
CA ILE A 31 -5.64 -1.71 -6.57
C ILE A 31 -7.03 -2.25 -6.92
N GLU A 32 -7.59 -3.05 -6.02
CA GLU A 32 -8.99 -3.42 -6.03
C GLU A 32 -9.70 -2.63 -4.93
N SER A 33 -10.80 -1.99 -5.26
CA SER A 33 -11.54 -1.19 -4.29
C SER A 33 -13.03 -1.23 -4.59
N VAL A 34 -13.83 -1.34 -3.54
CA VAL A 34 -15.30 -1.26 -3.64
C VAL A 34 -15.78 0.12 -4.08
N VAL A 35 -14.90 1.12 -4.02
CA VAL A 35 -15.19 2.51 -4.40
C VAL A 35 -14.22 3.02 -5.47
N TYR A 36 -13.62 2.13 -6.25
CA TYR A 36 -12.55 2.49 -7.18
C TYR A 36 -12.96 3.55 -8.20
N GLN A 37 -14.17 3.48 -8.74
CA GLN A 37 -14.63 4.45 -9.75
C GLN A 37 -14.63 5.88 -9.21
N GLN A 38 -14.97 6.05 -7.93
CA GLN A 38 -15.05 7.38 -7.30
C GLN A 38 -13.70 7.82 -6.72
N PHE A 39 -12.95 6.90 -6.13
CA PHE A 39 -11.78 7.23 -5.30
C PHE A 39 -10.48 6.56 -5.74
N GLY A 40 -10.47 5.86 -6.87
CA GLY A 40 -9.29 5.12 -7.32
C GLY A 40 -8.04 5.99 -7.45
N GLN A 41 -8.18 7.20 -8.01
CA GLN A 41 -7.05 8.11 -8.16
C GLN A 41 -6.58 8.67 -6.82
N ALA A 42 -7.52 8.96 -5.91
CA ALA A 42 -7.17 9.42 -4.57
C ALA A 42 -6.43 8.34 -3.79
N ILE A 43 -6.88 7.08 -3.91
CA ILE A 43 -6.21 5.94 -3.29
C ILE A 43 -4.78 5.81 -3.83
N ARG A 44 -4.63 5.87 -5.15
CA ARG A 44 -3.32 5.80 -5.80
C ARG A 44 -2.40 6.92 -5.32
N ALA A 45 -2.89 8.15 -5.25
CA ALA A 45 -2.12 9.29 -4.78
C ALA A 45 -1.65 9.10 -3.33
N THR A 46 -2.54 8.64 -2.46
CA THR A 46 -2.21 8.36 -1.05
C THR A 46 -1.10 7.32 -0.95
N VAL A 47 -1.19 6.25 -1.73
CA VAL A 47 -0.17 5.19 -1.75
C VAL A 47 1.17 5.74 -2.24
N MET A 48 1.16 6.47 -3.35
CA MET A 48 2.40 7.02 -3.92
C MET A 48 3.05 8.03 -2.99
N ASP A 49 2.27 8.89 -2.35
CA ASP A 49 2.80 9.87 -1.38
C ASP A 49 3.43 9.16 -0.18
N THR A 50 2.79 8.09 0.30
CA THR A 50 3.33 7.31 1.43
C THR A 50 4.65 6.64 1.06
N LEU A 51 4.71 6.03 -0.12
CA LEU A 51 5.94 5.38 -0.59
C LEU A 51 7.06 6.40 -0.80
N ALA A 52 6.74 7.58 -1.32
CA ALA A 52 7.74 8.65 -1.50
C ALA A 52 8.29 9.11 -0.15
N ALA A 53 7.44 9.26 0.86
CA ALA A 53 7.86 9.65 2.21
C ALA A 53 8.77 8.59 2.85
N LEU A 54 8.65 7.33 2.46
CA LEU A 54 9.48 6.22 2.96
C LEU A 54 10.70 5.96 2.07
N ASP A 55 10.91 6.75 1.02
CA ASP A 55 11.96 6.54 0.03
C ASP A 55 11.91 5.15 -0.61
N VAL A 56 10.71 4.63 -0.84
CA VAL A 56 10.52 3.38 -1.57
C VAL A 56 10.42 3.69 -3.06
N THR A 57 11.36 3.19 -3.84
CA THR A 57 11.43 3.42 -5.29
C THR A 57 11.15 2.16 -6.10
N ASP A 58 11.19 1.00 -5.48
CA ASP A 58 11.06 -0.30 -6.14
C ASP A 58 10.24 -1.24 -5.29
N ALA A 59 9.01 -1.48 -5.68
CA ALA A 59 8.11 -2.40 -5.01
C ALA A 59 6.88 -2.65 -5.87
N THR A 60 6.27 -3.81 -5.68
CA THR A 60 4.94 -4.11 -6.22
C THR A 60 3.97 -4.20 -5.05
N LEU A 61 2.89 -3.45 -5.13
CA LEU A 61 1.87 -3.41 -4.09
C LEU A 61 0.54 -3.92 -4.62
N HIS A 62 -0.12 -4.73 -3.81
CA HIS A 62 -1.48 -5.16 -4.04
C HIS A 62 -2.34 -4.62 -2.90
N LEU A 63 -3.38 -3.86 -3.24
CA LEU A 63 -4.32 -3.33 -2.28
C LEU A 63 -5.70 -3.89 -2.56
N ASN A 64 -6.36 -4.35 -1.49
CA ASN A 64 -7.77 -4.70 -1.55
C ASN A 64 -8.49 -3.79 -0.54
N ASP A 65 -9.08 -2.73 -1.07
CA ASP A 65 -9.70 -1.68 -0.26
C ASP A 65 -11.19 -1.93 -0.09
N ARG A 66 -11.64 -1.85 1.14
CA ARG A 66 -13.03 -2.04 1.54
C ARG A 66 -13.64 -0.74 2.07
N GLY A 67 -13.23 0.40 1.49
CA GLY A 67 -13.76 1.70 1.88
C GLY A 67 -12.99 2.37 3.00
N ALA A 68 -11.69 2.12 3.11
CA ALA A 68 -10.84 2.73 4.13
C ALA A 68 -10.70 4.24 3.91
N LEU A 69 -10.51 4.97 4.99
CA LEU A 69 -10.12 6.38 4.93
C LEU A 69 -8.67 6.50 4.43
N ASP A 70 -8.32 7.66 3.88
CA ASP A 70 -6.97 7.90 3.37
C ASP A 70 -5.90 7.67 4.45
N CYS A 71 -6.16 8.12 5.67
CA CYS A 71 -5.22 7.91 6.78
C CYS A 71 -5.04 6.43 7.12
N THR A 72 -6.08 5.62 6.97
CA THR A 72 -6.00 4.18 7.18
C THR A 72 -5.18 3.52 6.07
N ILE A 73 -5.39 3.93 4.83
CA ILE A 73 -4.61 3.43 3.69
C ILE A 73 -3.13 3.75 3.89
N ALA A 74 -2.81 5.00 4.22
CA ALA A 74 -1.43 5.42 4.46
C ALA A 74 -0.78 4.61 5.59
N ALA A 75 -1.50 4.41 6.70
CA ALA A 75 -0.99 3.65 7.83
C ALA A 75 -0.71 2.19 7.47
N ARG A 76 -1.61 1.56 6.71
CA ARG A 76 -1.43 0.17 6.28
C ARG A 76 -0.29 0.01 5.28
N VAL A 77 -0.17 0.94 4.33
CA VAL A 77 0.94 0.94 3.37
C VAL A 77 2.28 1.10 4.10
N GLU A 78 2.37 2.04 5.03
CA GLU A 78 3.58 2.24 5.81
C GLU A 78 3.93 0.99 6.61
N THR A 79 2.98 0.39 7.30
CA THR A 79 3.22 -0.81 8.11
C THR A 79 3.68 -1.98 7.25
N ALA A 80 3.01 -2.23 6.12
CA ALA A 80 3.40 -3.30 5.20
C ALA A 80 4.80 -3.05 4.64
N ALA A 81 5.10 -1.82 4.21
CA ALA A 81 6.40 -1.47 3.67
C ALA A 81 7.51 -1.65 4.70
N ARG A 82 7.29 -1.22 5.94
CA ARG A 82 8.30 -1.39 7.01
C ARG A 82 8.53 -2.86 7.33
N ARG A 83 7.49 -3.69 7.34
CA ARG A 83 7.62 -5.13 7.54
C ARG A 83 8.38 -5.80 6.39
N ALA A 84 8.24 -5.30 5.17
CA ALA A 84 8.92 -5.82 3.99
C ALA A 84 10.32 -5.21 3.80
N GLY A 85 10.66 -4.16 4.54
CA GLY A 85 11.86 -3.38 4.34
C GLY A 85 13.09 -3.96 4.99
N GLU A 86 14.24 -3.45 4.52
CA GLU A 86 15.54 -3.77 5.05
C GLU A 86 15.71 -3.15 6.44
N GLY A 87 16.23 -3.92 7.38
CA GLY A 87 16.51 -3.43 8.72
C GLY A 87 15.33 -3.47 9.68
N VAL A 88 14.28 -4.17 9.32
CA VAL A 88 13.06 -4.30 10.15
C VAL A 88 12.97 -5.69 10.76
#